data_b821cd50fe48a17591a6c38b9480f285
#
_entry.id   b821cd50fe48a17591a6c38b9480f285
#
_cell.length_a   1.000
_cell.length_b   1.000
_cell.length_c   1.000
_cell.angle_alpha   90.00
_cell.angle_beta   90.00
_cell.angle_gamma   90.00
#
_symmetry.space_group_name_H-M   'P 1'
#
loop_
_entity.id
_entity.type
_entity.pdbx_description
1 polymer ?
#
loop_
_entity_poly.entity_id
_entity_poly.type
_entity_poly.pdbx_seq_one_letter_code
_entity_poly.pdbx_strand_id
1 'polypeptide(L)'
;MKRLLILLALLACGLTASAQELSCTFVQKKTLKATKKVSPGEGKITFKAPDYLNMTYDVPEGEYLLIEGMQLKNCVKGKVINIDTTKNPRMRKMRNTLLDCIMGNYEKAAEENDATLIVEQKGDIKTVSMMARKQQPTGYARIILDYNKKGLPVRMVLDEFVGIETEYTFTY
;
A
#
# COMPACT_ATOMS: atom_id res chain seq x y z
N MET A 1 15.85 38.24 29.94
CA MET A 1 15.02 37.09 30.37
C MET A 1 13.70 36.94 29.61
N LYS A 2 12.96 38.01 29.27
CA LYS A 2 11.68 37.90 28.51
C LYS A 2 11.80 37.38 27.06
N ARG A 3 12.93 37.55 26.37
CA ARG A 3 13.15 37.08 24.99
C ARG A 3 13.48 35.61 24.90
N LEU A 4 13.99 34.99 25.97
CA LEU A 4 14.30 33.54 26.00
C LEU A 4 13.05 32.68 26.17
N LEU A 5 12.03 33.20 26.87
CA LEU A 5 10.75 32.50 27.07
C LEU A 5 9.89 32.44 25.80
N ILE A 6 10.01 33.41 24.90
CA ILE A 6 9.27 33.44 23.63
C ILE A 6 9.84 32.42 22.66
N LEU A 7 11.15 32.15 22.66
CA LEU A 7 11.77 31.12 21.81
C LEU A 7 11.38 29.70 22.25
N LEU A 8 11.19 29.48 23.57
CA LEU A 8 10.77 28.14 24.06
C LEU A 8 9.29 27.84 23.73
N ALA A 9 8.43 28.86 23.65
CA ALA A 9 7.02 28.70 23.32
C ALA A 9 6.80 28.39 21.83
N LEU A 10 7.69 28.81 20.94
CA LEU A 10 7.64 28.51 19.49
C LEU A 10 8.12 27.10 19.14
N LEU A 11 8.91 26.47 20.01
CA LEU A 11 9.35 25.06 19.79
C LEU A 11 8.30 24.03 20.21
N ALA A 12 7.27 24.40 20.96
CA ALA A 12 6.24 23.48 21.44
C ALA A 12 5.05 23.28 20.49
N CYS A 13 4.98 24.04 19.38
CA CYS A 13 3.86 23.97 18.41
C CYS A 13 4.10 23.07 17.17
N GLY A 14 5.09 22.20 17.18
CA GLY A 14 5.56 21.56 15.96
C GLY A 14 5.64 20.04 15.95
N LEU A 15 4.83 19.28 16.69
CA LEU A 15 4.81 17.80 16.55
C LEU A 15 3.43 17.21 16.87
N THR A 16 2.38 17.68 16.23
CA THR A 16 1.23 16.83 16.00
C THR A 16 1.52 16.06 14.70
N ALA A 17 2.23 14.95 14.80
CA ALA A 17 2.17 13.92 13.77
C ALA A 17 0.71 13.48 13.73
N SER A 18 -0.07 14.07 12.81
CA SER A 18 -1.43 13.62 12.52
C SER A 18 -1.31 12.18 12.07
N ALA A 19 -1.72 11.25 12.93
CA ALA A 19 -1.78 9.85 12.56
C ALA A 19 -2.72 9.77 11.34
N GLN A 20 -2.17 9.49 10.16
CA GLN A 20 -2.97 9.35 8.97
C GLN A 20 -3.85 8.11 9.14
N GLU A 21 -5.14 8.34 9.29
CA GLU A 21 -6.15 7.29 9.30
C GLU A 21 -6.97 7.40 8.02
N LEU A 22 -7.22 6.25 7.39
CA LEU A 22 -7.92 6.16 6.13
C LEU A 22 -8.87 4.95 6.17
N SER A 23 -10.11 5.16 5.76
CA SER A 23 -11.09 4.09 5.57
C SER A 23 -11.83 4.32 4.26
N CYS A 24 -11.95 3.26 3.46
CA CYS A 24 -12.67 3.30 2.20
C CYS A 24 -13.16 1.90 1.81
N THR A 25 -14.00 1.83 0.79
CA THR A 25 -14.31 0.58 0.09
C THR A 25 -13.34 0.37 -1.07
N PHE A 26 -13.17 -0.88 -1.47
CA PHE A 26 -12.39 -1.21 -2.67
C PHE A 26 -13.12 -2.23 -3.55
N VAL A 27 -12.85 -2.12 -4.84
CA VAL A 27 -13.12 -3.16 -5.83
C VAL A 27 -11.79 -3.70 -6.32
N GLN A 28 -11.67 -5.04 -6.39
CA GLN A 28 -10.49 -5.75 -6.85
C GLN A 28 -10.77 -6.48 -8.15
N LYS A 29 -9.81 -6.45 -9.06
CA LYS A 29 -9.78 -7.29 -10.25
C LYS A 29 -8.43 -8.01 -10.27
N LYS A 30 -8.43 -9.33 -10.00
CA LYS A 30 -7.23 -10.16 -10.04
C LYS A 30 -7.22 -10.97 -11.33
N THR A 31 -6.19 -10.78 -12.15
CA THR A 31 -6.04 -11.42 -13.46
C THR A 31 -4.86 -12.38 -13.45
N LEU A 32 -5.09 -13.64 -13.78
CA LEU A 32 -4.03 -14.59 -14.08
C LEU A 32 -3.67 -14.46 -15.57
N LYS A 33 -2.54 -13.86 -15.89
CA LYS A 33 -2.16 -13.47 -17.26
C LYS A 33 -2.08 -14.64 -18.23
N ALA A 34 -1.59 -15.79 -17.76
CA ALA A 34 -1.43 -16.99 -18.59
C ALA A 34 -2.76 -17.51 -19.17
N THR A 35 -3.83 -17.45 -18.39
CA THR A 35 -5.16 -17.96 -18.78
C THR A 35 -6.18 -16.87 -19.06
N LYS A 36 -5.81 -15.61 -18.82
CA LYS A 36 -6.71 -14.44 -18.85
C LYS A 36 -7.91 -14.57 -17.88
N LYS A 37 -7.83 -15.49 -16.92
CA LYS A 37 -8.88 -15.68 -15.93
C LYS A 37 -8.90 -14.48 -14.99
N VAL A 38 -10.08 -13.90 -14.81
CA VAL A 38 -10.34 -12.80 -13.91
C VAL A 38 -11.11 -13.31 -12.70
N SER A 39 -10.67 -12.89 -11.50
CA SER A 39 -11.36 -13.12 -10.24
C SER A 39 -11.69 -11.75 -9.64
N PRO A 40 -12.98 -11.40 -9.51
CA PRO A 40 -13.39 -10.17 -8.86
C PRO A 40 -13.26 -10.28 -7.35
N GLY A 41 -13.16 -9.14 -6.69
CA GLY A 41 -13.22 -9.00 -5.25
C GLY A 41 -13.73 -7.61 -4.88
N GLU A 42 -14.31 -7.50 -3.70
CA GLU A 42 -14.73 -6.21 -3.13
C GLU A 42 -14.70 -6.28 -1.62
N GLY A 43 -14.60 -5.14 -0.97
CA GLY A 43 -14.55 -5.10 0.48
C GLY A 43 -14.20 -3.73 1.03
N LYS A 44 -13.66 -3.74 2.24
CA LYS A 44 -13.32 -2.53 3.00
C LYS A 44 -11.85 -2.55 3.39
N ILE A 45 -11.27 -1.36 3.43
CA ILE A 45 -9.91 -1.16 3.89
C ILE A 45 -9.92 -0.11 5.00
N THR A 46 -9.19 -0.38 6.07
CA THR A 46 -8.86 0.57 7.13
C THR A 46 -7.35 0.59 7.28
N PHE A 47 -6.77 1.77 7.17
CA PHE A 47 -5.35 1.99 7.35
C PHE A 47 -5.13 2.99 8.48
N LYS A 48 -4.14 2.75 9.34
CA LYS A 48 -3.67 3.68 10.38
C LYS A 48 -2.14 3.70 10.35
N ALA A 49 -1.60 4.86 10.04
CA ALA A 49 -0.16 5.03 9.98
C ALA A 49 0.50 4.76 11.33
N PRO A 50 1.71 4.19 11.36
CA PRO A 50 2.51 3.86 10.18
C PRO A 50 2.34 2.41 9.69
N ASP A 51 1.72 1.52 10.47
CA ASP A 51 1.93 0.08 10.29
C ASP A 51 0.69 -0.79 10.57
N TYR A 52 -0.51 -0.19 10.53
CA TYR A 52 -1.76 -0.95 10.59
C TYR A 52 -2.51 -0.87 9.26
N LEU A 53 -2.86 -2.02 8.71
CA LEU A 53 -3.71 -2.16 7.53
C LEU A 53 -4.64 -3.35 7.73
N ASN A 54 -5.94 -3.14 7.61
CA ASN A 54 -6.94 -4.19 7.60
C ASN A 54 -7.77 -4.11 6.32
N MET A 55 -7.69 -5.13 5.48
CA MET A 55 -8.52 -5.33 4.30
C MET A 55 -9.42 -6.53 4.56
N THR A 56 -10.73 -6.30 4.57
CA THR A 56 -11.74 -7.35 4.70
C THR A 56 -12.51 -7.47 3.40
N TYR A 57 -12.75 -8.70 2.95
CA TYR A 57 -13.45 -8.96 1.69
C TYR A 57 -14.90 -9.33 1.98
N ASP A 58 -15.82 -8.63 1.31
CA ASP A 58 -17.22 -9.00 1.22
C ASP A 58 -17.40 -10.05 0.09
N VAL A 59 -16.54 -9.98 -0.96
CA VAL A 59 -16.41 -10.97 -2.03
C VAL A 59 -14.91 -11.20 -2.31
N PRO A 60 -14.43 -12.45 -2.16
CA PRO A 60 -15.09 -13.60 -1.52
C PRO A 60 -15.22 -13.39 -0.02
N GLU A 61 -16.39 -13.76 0.53
CA GLU A 61 -16.69 -13.58 1.94
C GLU A 61 -15.69 -14.30 2.85
N GLY A 62 -15.30 -13.63 3.95
CA GLY A 62 -14.43 -14.18 4.99
C GLY A 62 -12.94 -14.16 4.65
N GLU A 63 -12.53 -13.68 3.48
CA GLU A 63 -11.12 -13.42 3.21
C GLU A 63 -10.68 -12.09 3.84
N TYR A 64 -9.43 -12.00 4.25
CA TYR A 64 -8.85 -10.77 4.79
C TYR A 64 -7.33 -10.73 4.69
N LEU A 65 -6.79 -9.53 4.69
CA LEU A 65 -5.37 -9.23 4.91
C LEU A 65 -5.27 -8.24 6.08
N LEU A 66 -4.59 -8.64 7.15
CA LEU A 66 -4.31 -7.79 8.30
C LEU A 66 -2.79 -7.62 8.45
N ILE A 67 -2.36 -6.39 8.52
CA ILE A 67 -1.01 -6.00 8.92
C ILE A 67 -1.14 -5.24 10.24
N GLU A 68 -0.42 -5.68 11.26
CA GLU A 68 -0.35 -5.04 12.56
C GLU A 68 1.10 -5.08 13.06
N GLY A 69 1.76 -3.93 13.04
CA GLY A 69 3.19 -3.88 13.27
C GLY A 69 3.94 -4.80 12.30
N MET A 70 4.73 -5.70 12.81
CA MET A 70 5.51 -6.66 12.01
C MET A 70 4.77 -7.98 11.74
N GLN A 71 3.53 -8.11 12.20
CA GLN A 71 2.70 -9.28 11.95
C GLN A 71 1.85 -9.09 10.70
N LEU A 72 1.78 -10.11 9.86
CA LEU A 72 0.93 -10.18 8.70
C LEU A 72 0.05 -11.43 8.83
N LYS A 73 -1.27 -11.25 8.80
CA LYS A 73 -2.25 -12.34 8.76
C LYS A 73 -3.01 -12.27 7.44
N ASN A 74 -3.12 -13.39 6.78
CA ASN A 74 -3.87 -13.49 5.54
C ASN A 74 -4.80 -14.70 5.60
N CYS A 75 -6.07 -14.50 5.29
CA CYS A 75 -7.06 -15.56 5.17
C CYS A 75 -7.50 -15.67 3.71
N VAL A 76 -7.27 -16.82 3.11
CA VAL A 76 -7.69 -17.11 1.73
C VAL A 76 -8.36 -18.48 1.73
N LYS A 77 -9.60 -18.56 1.25
CA LYS A 77 -10.41 -19.78 1.20
C LYS A 77 -10.47 -20.49 2.56
N GLY A 78 -10.66 -19.73 3.64
CA GLY A 78 -10.72 -20.23 5.01
C GLY A 78 -9.38 -20.66 5.61
N LYS A 79 -8.28 -20.62 4.84
CA LYS A 79 -6.95 -20.93 5.34
C LYS A 79 -6.26 -19.66 5.85
N VAL A 80 -5.97 -19.63 7.15
CA VAL A 80 -5.27 -18.51 7.80
C VAL A 80 -3.76 -18.79 7.79
N ILE A 81 -3.00 -17.80 7.34
CA ILE A 81 -1.53 -17.80 7.37
C ILE A 81 -1.09 -16.62 8.22
N ASN A 82 -0.27 -16.89 9.26
CA ASN A 82 0.34 -15.87 10.10
C ASN A 82 1.83 -15.80 9.80
N ILE A 83 2.34 -14.62 9.55
CA ILE A 83 3.74 -14.38 9.18
C ILE A 83 4.33 -13.30 10.08
N ASP A 84 5.39 -13.66 10.79
CA ASP A 84 6.28 -12.70 11.43
C ASP A 84 7.26 -12.18 10.36
N THR A 85 7.05 -10.95 9.93
CA THR A 85 7.85 -10.35 8.85
C THR A 85 9.28 -10.03 9.28
N THR A 86 9.60 -10.03 10.59
CA THR A 86 10.97 -9.89 11.07
C THR A 86 11.84 -11.06 10.64
N LYS A 87 11.24 -12.25 10.56
CA LYS A 87 11.90 -13.52 10.20
C LYS A 87 11.83 -13.82 8.70
N ASN A 88 11.10 -13.02 7.94
CA ASN A 88 10.90 -13.22 6.50
C ASN A 88 11.17 -11.92 5.73
N PRO A 89 12.43 -11.69 5.26
CA PRO A 89 12.81 -10.46 4.57
C PRO A 89 11.95 -10.14 3.34
N ARG A 90 11.52 -11.17 2.60
CA ARG A 90 10.67 -11.02 1.42
C ARG A 90 9.28 -10.48 1.80
N MET A 91 8.65 -11.08 2.83
CA MET A 91 7.33 -10.65 3.29
C MET A 91 7.41 -9.27 3.96
N ARG A 92 8.52 -8.97 4.64
CA ARG A 92 8.78 -7.63 5.17
C ARG A 92 8.83 -6.59 4.06
N LYS A 93 9.57 -6.86 2.97
CA LYS A 93 9.65 -5.97 1.81
C LYS A 93 8.26 -5.74 1.20
N MET A 94 7.48 -6.81 0.97
CA MET A 94 6.13 -6.72 0.42
C MET A 94 5.20 -5.90 1.32
N ARG A 95 5.23 -6.14 2.64
CA ARG A 95 4.50 -5.37 3.64
C ARG A 95 4.86 -3.88 3.58
N ASN A 96 6.16 -3.54 3.63
CA ASN A 96 6.63 -2.17 3.59
C ASN A 96 6.19 -1.47 2.30
N THR A 97 6.38 -2.12 1.16
CA THR A 97 5.96 -1.59 -0.14
C THR A 97 4.47 -1.23 -0.14
N LEU A 98 3.61 -2.10 0.38
CA LEU A 98 2.16 -1.86 0.43
C LEU A 98 1.83 -0.66 1.33
N LEU A 99 2.39 -0.60 2.54
CA LEU A 99 2.15 0.50 3.47
C LEU A 99 2.70 1.82 2.93
N ASP A 100 3.91 1.85 2.38
CA ASP A 100 4.51 3.04 1.79
C ASP A 100 3.71 3.55 0.59
N CYS A 101 3.19 2.66 -0.26
CA CYS A 101 2.28 3.02 -1.35
C CYS A 101 0.99 3.68 -0.86
N ILE A 102 0.38 3.16 0.21
CA ILE A 102 -0.84 3.75 0.78
C ILE A 102 -0.55 5.11 1.41
N MET A 103 0.59 5.28 2.06
CA MET A 103 1.03 6.55 2.65
C MET A 103 1.50 7.60 1.64
N GLY A 104 1.68 7.23 0.37
CA GLY A 104 2.25 8.11 -0.65
C GLY A 104 3.78 8.23 -0.59
N ASN A 105 4.47 7.36 0.13
CA ASN A 105 5.94 7.28 0.23
C ASN A 105 6.52 6.45 -0.93
N TYR A 106 6.09 6.75 -2.15
CA TYR A 106 6.41 5.94 -3.33
C TYR A 106 7.90 5.99 -3.72
N GLU A 107 8.64 7.04 -3.37
CA GLU A 107 10.09 7.10 -3.56
C GLU A 107 10.77 6.00 -2.75
N LYS A 108 10.41 5.86 -1.46
CA LYS A 108 10.94 4.83 -0.58
C LYS A 108 10.54 3.43 -1.05
N ALA A 109 9.28 3.25 -1.47
CA ALA A 109 8.82 2.00 -2.05
C ALA A 109 9.62 1.61 -3.32
N ALA A 110 9.94 2.58 -4.20
CA ALA A 110 10.73 2.37 -5.40
C ALA A 110 12.18 1.97 -5.07
N GLU A 111 12.80 2.64 -4.10
CA GLU A 111 14.16 2.32 -3.63
C GLU A 111 14.23 0.90 -3.06
N GLU A 112 13.33 0.53 -2.14
CA GLU A 112 13.28 -0.81 -1.56
C GLU A 112 13.08 -1.91 -2.63
N ASN A 113 12.37 -1.60 -3.72
CA ASN A 113 12.11 -2.55 -4.79
C ASN A 113 13.14 -2.54 -5.93
N ASP A 114 14.21 -1.74 -5.83
CA ASP A 114 15.15 -1.52 -6.93
C ASP A 114 14.39 -1.23 -8.24
N ALA A 115 13.47 -0.25 -8.17
CA ALA A 115 12.58 0.10 -9.26
C ALA A 115 12.95 1.47 -9.85
N THR A 116 12.69 1.63 -11.14
CA THR A 116 12.66 2.95 -11.79
C THR A 116 11.32 3.60 -11.47
N LEU A 117 11.36 4.86 -11.04
CA LEU A 117 10.20 5.66 -10.69
C LEU A 117 9.88 6.67 -11.80
N ILE A 118 8.61 6.74 -12.20
CA ILE A 118 8.07 7.74 -13.11
C ILE A 118 6.85 8.36 -12.42
N VAL A 119 6.79 9.68 -12.36
CA VAL A 119 5.67 10.44 -11.77
C VAL A 119 5.12 11.38 -12.82
N GLU A 120 3.82 11.28 -13.06
CA GLU A 120 3.09 12.10 -14.02
C GLU A 120 1.90 12.77 -13.33
N GLN A 121 1.62 14.02 -13.71
CA GLN A 121 0.45 14.75 -13.24
C GLN A 121 -0.48 15.02 -14.41
N LYS A 122 -1.72 14.54 -14.32
CA LYS A 122 -2.74 14.79 -15.34
C LYS A 122 -4.04 15.28 -14.67
N GLY A 123 -4.27 16.58 -14.75
CA GLY A 123 -5.36 17.21 -14.01
C GLY A 123 -5.21 16.98 -12.50
N ASP A 124 -6.27 16.48 -11.87
CA ASP A 124 -6.32 16.22 -10.43
C ASP A 124 -5.71 14.86 -10.02
N ILE A 125 -5.22 14.09 -10.99
CA ILE A 125 -4.63 12.75 -10.74
C ILE A 125 -3.12 12.81 -10.91
N LYS A 126 -2.42 12.32 -9.88
CA LYS A 126 -0.99 12.03 -9.92
C LYS A 126 -0.80 10.52 -10.10
N THR A 127 -0.25 10.12 -11.23
CA THR A 127 0.10 8.73 -11.53
C THR A 127 1.56 8.48 -11.20
N VAL A 128 1.81 7.47 -10.40
CA VAL A 128 3.14 7.00 -10.03
C VAL A 128 3.32 5.59 -10.58
N SER A 129 4.34 5.39 -11.40
CA SER A 129 4.70 4.08 -11.96
C SER A 129 6.07 3.66 -11.46
N MET A 130 6.15 2.50 -10.85
CA MET A 130 7.39 1.86 -10.41
C MET A 130 7.60 0.59 -11.23
N MET A 131 8.75 0.48 -11.91
CA MET A 131 9.12 -0.68 -12.73
C MET A 131 10.40 -1.28 -12.18
N ALA A 132 10.38 -2.57 -11.83
CA ALA A 132 11.58 -3.27 -11.38
C ALA A 132 12.68 -3.20 -12.44
N ARG A 133 13.90 -2.85 -12.03
CA ARG A 133 15.06 -2.75 -12.95
C ARG A 133 15.55 -4.11 -13.41
N LYS A 134 15.26 -5.16 -12.65
CA LYS A 134 15.68 -6.55 -12.95
C LYS A 134 14.54 -7.50 -12.73
N GLN A 135 14.48 -8.53 -13.57
CA GLN A 135 13.57 -9.65 -13.33
C GLN A 135 13.97 -10.39 -12.05
N GLN A 136 12.97 -10.74 -11.24
CA GLN A 136 13.12 -11.47 -10.00
C GLN A 136 12.20 -12.69 -10.01
N PRO A 137 12.52 -13.75 -9.25
CA PRO A 137 11.66 -14.95 -9.18
C PRO A 137 10.27 -14.63 -8.61
N THR A 138 10.16 -13.55 -7.86
CA THR A 138 8.94 -13.17 -7.13
C THR A 138 8.95 -11.67 -6.81
N GLY A 139 7.81 -11.15 -6.37
CA GLY A 139 7.63 -9.73 -6.09
C GLY A 139 6.97 -9.01 -7.28
N TYR A 140 7.03 -7.71 -7.28
CA TYR A 140 6.34 -6.87 -8.27
C TYR A 140 7.27 -6.52 -9.43
N ALA A 141 6.83 -6.83 -10.65
CA ALA A 141 7.45 -6.36 -11.88
C ALA A 141 7.12 -4.88 -12.12
N ARG A 142 5.88 -4.50 -11.75
CA ARG A 142 5.38 -3.15 -11.89
C ARG A 142 4.34 -2.85 -10.82
N ILE A 143 4.37 -1.61 -10.29
CA ILE A 143 3.33 -1.04 -9.45
C ILE A 143 2.89 0.27 -10.08
N ILE A 144 1.58 0.49 -10.23
CA ILE A 144 1.02 1.76 -10.67
C ILE A 144 0.07 2.25 -9.58
N LEU A 145 0.18 3.53 -9.23
CA LEU A 145 -0.64 4.18 -8.23
C LEU A 145 -1.20 5.47 -8.80
N ASP A 146 -2.51 5.66 -8.68
CA ASP A 146 -3.15 6.92 -8.98
C ASP A 146 -3.61 7.56 -7.67
N TYR A 147 -3.15 8.78 -7.41
CA TYR A 147 -3.55 9.58 -6.26
C TYR A 147 -4.41 10.75 -6.71
N ASN A 148 -5.47 11.06 -5.96
CA ASN A 148 -6.27 12.25 -6.16
C ASN A 148 -5.54 13.50 -5.63
N LYS A 149 -6.15 14.68 -5.82
CA LYS A 149 -5.62 15.97 -5.34
C LYS A 149 -5.41 16.08 -3.82
N LYS A 150 -6.04 15.20 -3.04
CA LYS A 150 -5.84 15.10 -1.58
C LYS A 150 -4.68 14.17 -1.20
N GLY A 151 -3.98 13.57 -2.19
CA GLY A 151 -2.93 12.60 -1.95
C GLY A 151 -3.43 11.22 -1.53
N LEU A 152 -4.73 10.94 -1.68
CA LEU A 152 -5.30 9.63 -1.36
C LEU A 152 -5.19 8.72 -2.59
N PRO A 153 -4.77 7.45 -2.43
CA PRO A 153 -4.75 6.49 -3.53
C PRO A 153 -6.17 6.20 -3.99
N VAL A 154 -6.47 6.35 -5.27
CA VAL A 154 -7.77 6.02 -5.88
C VAL A 154 -7.71 4.77 -6.74
N ARG A 155 -6.51 4.38 -7.17
CA ARG A 155 -6.25 3.15 -7.90
C ARG A 155 -4.86 2.62 -7.60
N MET A 156 -4.72 1.29 -7.52
CA MET A 156 -3.43 0.61 -7.38
C MET A 156 -3.41 -0.62 -8.27
N VAL A 157 -2.38 -0.78 -9.08
CA VAL A 157 -2.12 -1.98 -9.87
C VAL A 157 -0.82 -2.62 -9.39
N LEU A 158 -0.90 -3.87 -9.02
CA LEU A 158 0.21 -4.72 -8.61
C LEU A 158 0.41 -5.79 -9.68
N ASP A 159 1.47 -5.67 -10.46
CA ASP A 159 1.84 -6.64 -11.49
C ASP A 159 3.01 -7.48 -10.99
N GLU A 160 2.76 -8.75 -10.71
CA GLU A 160 3.74 -9.67 -10.14
C GLU A 160 4.51 -10.43 -11.22
N PHE A 161 5.80 -10.71 -10.96
CA PHE A 161 6.64 -11.55 -11.83
C PHE A 161 6.05 -12.96 -12.09
N VAL A 162 5.24 -13.46 -11.17
CA VAL A 162 4.56 -14.76 -11.31
C VAL A 162 3.36 -14.74 -12.26
N GLY A 163 3.13 -13.62 -12.95
CA GLY A 163 2.09 -13.50 -13.97
C GLY A 163 0.69 -13.24 -13.39
N ILE A 164 0.61 -12.66 -12.22
CA ILE A 164 -0.63 -12.19 -11.61
C ILE A 164 -0.63 -10.66 -11.65
N GLU A 165 -1.73 -10.09 -12.12
CA GLU A 165 -1.99 -8.66 -12.02
C GLU A 165 -3.21 -8.45 -11.13
N THR A 166 -3.06 -7.60 -10.11
CA THR A 166 -4.15 -7.24 -9.21
C THR A 166 -4.36 -5.73 -9.28
N GLU A 167 -5.55 -5.33 -9.67
CA GLU A 167 -5.99 -3.94 -9.71
C GLU A 167 -7.00 -3.69 -8.60
N TYR A 168 -6.77 -2.63 -7.83
CA TYR A 168 -7.69 -2.11 -6.82
C TYR A 168 -8.18 -0.72 -7.24
N THR A 169 -9.46 -0.48 -7.07
CA THR A 169 -10.07 0.87 -7.16
C THR A 169 -10.68 1.20 -5.81
N PHE A 170 -10.33 2.37 -5.25
CA PHE A 170 -10.74 2.80 -3.92
C PHE A 170 -11.79 3.90 -4.00
N THR A 171 -12.82 3.82 -3.13
CA THR A 171 -13.90 4.81 -3.01
C THR A 171 -14.01 5.26 -1.56
N TYR A 172 -13.84 6.58 -1.33
CA TYR A 172 -13.83 7.24 -0.02
C TYR A 172 -15.16 7.86 0.32
#